data_8ec69dacf42cbda06dacb49e738c74ea
#
_entry.id   8ec69dacf42cbda06dacb49e738c74ea
#
_cell.length_a   1.000
_cell.length_b   1.000
_cell.length_c   1.000
_cell.angle_alpha   90.00
_cell.angle_beta   90.00
_cell.angle_gamma   90.00
#
_symmetry.space_group_name_H-M   'P 1'
#
loop_
_entity.id
_entity.type
_entity.pdbx_description
1 polymer ?
#
loop_
_entity_poly.entity_id
_entity_poly.type
_entity_poly.pdbx_seq_one_letter_code
_entity_poly.pdbx_strand_id
1 'polypeptide(L)'
;MVDVFDVVADPTRRDILRLLDDASTPGEMSVGELVDALGITQPTVSKHLKVLRDADLVGVREDGQHRYYHFVPSALGELRSWLRNLGDVEHEAEVLPLVDLEMVGRAAGGTLRDVRVFLDTAVRRIRP
;
A
#
# COMPACT_ATOMS: atom_id res chain seq x y z
N MET A 1 -21.07 -2.78 10.08
CA MET A 1 -19.67 -3.23 10.07
C MET A 1 -19.15 -3.11 8.65
N VAL A 2 -18.07 -2.39 8.48
CA VAL A 2 -17.50 -2.17 7.15
C VAL A 2 -16.54 -3.31 6.84
N ASP A 3 -16.79 -4.01 5.73
CA ASP A 3 -15.94 -5.11 5.29
C ASP A 3 -14.71 -4.56 4.55
N VAL A 4 -13.52 -4.91 5.00
CA VAL A 4 -12.27 -4.48 4.39
C VAL A 4 -12.16 -4.91 2.92
N PHE A 5 -12.71 -6.05 2.55
CA PHE A 5 -12.73 -6.53 1.16
C PHE A 5 -13.54 -5.61 0.25
N ASP A 6 -14.71 -5.16 0.72
CA ASP A 6 -15.52 -4.18 -0.01
C ASP A 6 -14.83 -2.84 -0.16
N VAL A 7 -14.14 -2.41 0.86
CA VAL A 7 -13.41 -1.13 0.86
C VAL A 7 -12.29 -1.15 -0.17
N VAL A 8 -11.48 -2.21 -0.21
CA VAL A 8 -10.36 -2.32 -1.16
C VAL A 8 -10.79 -2.75 -2.56
N ALA A 9 -12.07 -3.09 -2.76
CA ALA A 9 -12.59 -3.40 -4.09
C ALA A 9 -12.63 -2.17 -5.01
N ASP A 10 -12.75 -0.98 -4.45
CA ASP A 10 -12.78 0.27 -5.22
C ASP A 10 -11.36 0.71 -5.61
N PRO A 11 -11.07 0.93 -6.92
CA PRO A 11 -9.74 1.31 -7.38
C PRO A 11 -9.29 2.68 -6.87
N THR A 12 -10.19 3.64 -6.72
CA THR A 12 -9.85 4.98 -6.21
C THR A 12 -9.40 4.90 -4.76
N ARG A 13 -10.06 4.09 -3.94
CA ARG A 13 -9.64 3.87 -2.55
C ARG A 13 -8.27 3.19 -2.47
N ARG A 14 -7.99 2.23 -3.36
CA ARG A 14 -6.63 1.65 -3.43
C ARG A 14 -5.58 2.68 -3.81
N ASP A 15 -5.89 3.58 -4.73
CA ASP A 15 -4.97 4.66 -5.12
C ASP A 15 -4.70 5.62 -3.97
N ILE A 16 -5.71 5.96 -3.18
CA ILE A 16 -5.54 6.77 -1.97
C ILE A 16 -4.60 6.08 -0.98
N LEU A 17 -4.81 4.78 -0.73
CA LEU A 17 -3.94 4.02 0.18
C LEU A 17 -2.50 3.95 -0.31
N ARG A 18 -2.28 3.78 -1.61
CA ARG A 18 -0.94 3.79 -2.20
C ARG A 18 -0.24 5.13 -2.02
N LEU A 19 -0.95 6.24 -2.23
CA LEU A 19 -0.40 7.58 -2.02
C LEU A 19 0.00 7.81 -0.57
N LEU A 20 -0.82 7.35 0.37
CA LEU A 20 -0.54 7.51 1.81
C LEU A 20 0.60 6.58 2.28
N ASP A 21 0.78 5.45 1.63
CA ASP A 21 1.84 4.47 1.95
C ASP A 21 3.15 4.76 1.21
N ASP A 22 3.15 5.69 0.27
CA ASP A 22 4.34 6.01 -0.52
C ASP A 22 5.43 6.63 0.35
N ALA A 23 6.62 6.00 0.33
CA ALA A 23 7.77 6.46 1.10
C ALA A 23 8.32 7.84 0.64
N SER A 24 7.92 8.30 -0.56
CA SER A 24 8.27 9.63 -1.05
C SER A 24 7.40 10.74 -0.47
N THR A 25 6.29 10.37 0.16
CA THR A 25 5.43 11.32 0.88
C THR A 25 5.80 11.35 2.36
N PRO A 26 5.49 12.42 3.10
CA PRO A 26 5.76 12.47 4.52
C PRO A 26 4.89 11.55 5.39
N GLY A 27 4.20 10.58 4.79
CA GLY A 27 3.36 9.59 5.49
C GLY A 27 1.94 10.07 5.80
N GLU A 28 1.64 11.31 5.51
CA GLU A 28 0.29 11.88 5.65
C GLU A 28 0.02 12.91 4.56
N MET A 29 -1.24 13.03 4.16
CA MET A 29 -1.68 13.96 3.13
C MET A 29 -3.00 14.61 3.52
N SER A 30 -3.16 15.88 3.13
CA SER A 30 -4.43 16.59 3.25
C SER A 30 -5.39 16.18 2.12
N VAL A 31 -6.67 16.51 2.27
CA VAL A 31 -7.67 16.32 1.20
C VAL A 31 -7.26 17.05 -0.08
N GLY A 32 -6.78 18.28 0.04
CA GLY A 32 -6.32 19.07 -1.11
C GLY A 32 -5.18 18.41 -1.86
N GLU A 33 -4.19 17.88 -1.16
CA GLU A 33 -3.07 17.15 -1.75
C GLU A 33 -3.53 15.88 -2.47
N LEU A 34 -4.50 15.15 -1.89
CA LEU A 34 -5.09 13.98 -2.53
C LEU A 34 -5.89 14.33 -3.78
N VAL A 35 -6.66 15.43 -3.74
CA VAL A 35 -7.38 15.96 -4.91
C VAL A 35 -6.41 16.25 -6.05
N ASP A 36 -5.32 16.95 -5.76
CA ASP A 36 -4.31 17.31 -6.76
C ASP A 36 -3.62 16.06 -7.34
N ALA A 37 -3.30 15.09 -6.50
CA ALA A 37 -2.63 13.87 -6.93
C ALA A 37 -3.53 12.95 -7.76
N LEU A 38 -4.82 12.87 -7.44
CA LEU A 38 -5.77 11.96 -8.08
C LEU A 38 -6.51 12.59 -9.27
N GLY A 39 -6.57 13.91 -9.33
CA GLY A 39 -7.30 14.62 -10.38
C GLY A 39 -8.82 14.44 -10.31
N ILE A 40 -9.36 14.18 -9.14
CA ILE A 40 -10.80 14.02 -8.89
C ILE A 40 -11.29 15.11 -7.92
N THR A 41 -12.62 15.27 -7.81
CA THR A 41 -13.21 16.33 -7.01
C THR A 41 -13.04 16.10 -5.51
N GLN A 42 -13.01 17.18 -4.73
CA GLN A 42 -12.92 17.14 -3.27
C GLN A 42 -14.07 16.34 -2.63
N PRO A 43 -15.35 16.51 -3.02
CA PRO A 43 -16.42 15.69 -2.45
C PRO A 43 -16.22 14.19 -2.66
N THR A 44 -15.69 13.79 -3.82
CA THR A 44 -15.39 12.40 -4.13
C THR A 44 -14.27 11.85 -3.24
N VAL A 45 -13.18 12.59 -3.09
CA VAL A 45 -12.08 12.22 -2.19
C VAL A 45 -12.57 12.11 -0.74
N SER A 46 -13.33 13.09 -0.29
CA SER A 46 -13.87 13.11 1.08
C SER A 46 -14.79 11.93 1.36
N LYS A 47 -15.58 11.52 0.38
CA LYS A 47 -16.46 10.34 0.48
C LYS A 47 -15.65 9.05 0.63
N HIS A 48 -14.61 8.89 -0.18
CA HIS A 48 -13.73 7.71 -0.10
C HIS A 48 -12.93 7.67 1.20
N LEU A 49 -12.44 8.82 1.66
CA LEU A 49 -11.73 8.92 2.94
C LEU A 49 -12.62 8.54 4.12
N LYS A 50 -13.90 8.92 4.07
CA LYS A 50 -14.86 8.50 5.10
C LYS A 50 -15.03 7.00 5.15
N VAL A 51 -15.17 6.35 4.00
CA VAL A 51 -15.27 4.87 3.92
C VAL A 51 -14.00 4.21 4.45
N LEU A 52 -12.83 4.70 4.06
CA LEU A 52 -11.54 4.20 4.54
C LEU A 52 -11.38 4.39 6.05
N ARG A 53 -11.82 5.52 6.57
CA ARG A 53 -11.78 5.81 8.00
C ARG A 53 -12.72 4.92 8.80
N ASP A 54 -13.93 4.68 8.31
CA ASP A 54 -14.91 3.79 8.95
C ASP A 54 -14.41 2.33 8.99
N ALA A 55 -13.53 1.95 8.07
CA ALA A 55 -12.86 0.65 8.04
C ALA A 55 -11.53 0.61 8.81
N ASP A 56 -11.18 1.69 9.50
CA ASP A 56 -9.91 1.83 10.24
C ASP A 56 -8.65 1.71 9.36
N LEU A 57 -8.77 1.90 8.04
CA LEU A 57 -7.64 1.86 7.11
C LEU A 57 -6.88 3.18 7.05
N VAL A 58 -7.52 4.28 7.40
CA VAL A 58 -6.88 5.58 7.53
C VAL A 58 -7.22 6.20 8.88
N GLY A 59 -6.25 6.89 9.46
CA GLY A 59 -6.42 7.77 10.59
C GLY A 59 -6.37 9.23 10.15
N VAL A 60 -6.83 10.11 11.01
CA VAL A 60 -6.82 11.54 10.77
C VAL A 60 -6.12 12.26 11.91
N ARG A 61 -5.28 13.22 11.58
CA ARG A 61 -4.68 14.15 12.50
C ARG A 61 -5.18 15.55 12.19
N GLU A 62 -5.67 16.26 13.18
CA GLU A 62 -6.10 17.64 13.03
C GLU A 62 -4.98 18.60 13.49
N ASP A 63 -4.70 19.61 12.66
CA ASP A 63 -3.76 20.68 12.96
C ASP A 63 -4.40 22.00 12.54
N GLY A 64 -4.97 22.72 13.51
CA GLY A 64 -5.75 23.93 13.27
C GLY A 64 -6.99 23.61 12.42
N GLN A 65 -7.08 24.23 11.24
CA GLN A 65 -8.17 24.00 10.28
C GLN A 65 -7.85 22.91 9.25
N HIS A 66 -6.66 22.32 9.35
CA HIS A 66 -6.19 21.30 8.42
C HIS A 66 -6.36 19.91 8.99
N ARG A 67 -6.74 18.96 8.12
CA ARG A 67 -6.84 17.53 8.42
C ARG A 67 -5.85 16.79 7.55
N TYR A 68 -5.02 15.98 8.19
CA TYR A 68 -4.04 15.13 7.53
C TYR A 68 -4.40 13.67 7.75
N TYR A 69 -4.44 12.93 6.66
CA TYR A 69 -4.80 11.51 6.66
C TYR A 69 -3.55 10.66 6.52
N HIS A 70 -3.50 9.56 7.26
CA HIS A 70 -2.41 8.60 7.21
C HIS A 70 -2.94 7.18 7.10
N PHE A 71 -2.14 6.31 6.50
CA PHE A 71 -2.49 4.89 6.34
C PHE A 71 -2.25 4.11 7.63
N VAL A 72 -3.21 3.23 7.99
CA VAL A 72 -3.13 2.34 9.15
C VAL A 72 -3.08 0.89 8.65
N PRO A 73 -1.87 0.31 8.48
CA PRO A 73 -1.71 -1.00 7.85
C PRO A 73 -2.28 -2.16 8.66
N SER A 74 -2.44 -2.02 9.97
CA SER A 74 -2.99 -3.07 10.84
C SER A 74 -4.40 -3.51 10.44
N ALA A 75 -5.21 -2.60 9.88
CA ALA A 75 -6.56 -2.91 9.42
C ALA A 75 -6.60 -3.84 8.22
N LEU A 76 -5.48 -4.05 7.52
CA LEU A 76 -5.34 -5.03 6.44
C LEU A 76 -5.03 -6.45 6.93
N GLY A 77 -4.96 -6.66 8.23
CA GLY A 77 -4.60 -7.96 8.81
C GLY A 77 -5.50 -9.10 8.36
N GLU A 78 -6.81 -8.87 8.34
CA GLU A 78 -7.79 -9.86 7.87
C GLU A 78 -7.58 -10.20 6.39
N LEU A 79 -7.39 -9.19 5.54
CA LEU A 79 -7.13 -9.38 4.12
C LEU A 79 -5.81 -10.12 3.87
N ARG A 80 -4.75 -9.75 4.58
CA ARG A 80 -3.46 -10.42 4.50
C ARG A 80 -3.54 -11.88 4.93
N SER A 81 -4.27 -12.16 5.99
CA SER A 81 -4.49 -13.52 6.49
C SER A 81 -5.24 -14.37 5.47
N TRP A 82 -6.28 -13.83 4.87
CA TRP A 82 -7.04 -14.49 3.82
C TRP A 82 -6.16 -14.82 2.61
N LEU A 83 -5.35 -13.85 2.15
CA LEU A 83 -4.44 -14.03 1.03
C LEU A 83 -3.38 -15.11 1.30
N ARG A 84 -2.85 -15.17 2.53
CA ARG A 84 -1.89 -16.21 2.93
C ARG A 84 -2.48 -17.61 2.93
N ASN A 85 -3.77 -17.73 3.20
CA ASN A 85 -4.48 -19.01 3.24
C ASN A 85 -4.96 -19.45 1.86
N LEU A 86 -4.83 -18.60 0.84
CA LEU A 86 -5.15 -18.90 -0.55
C LEU A 86 -3.92 -19.37 -1.30
N GLY A 87 -4.02 -20.55 -1.88
CA GLY A 87 -2.95 -21.10 -2.71
C GLY A 87 -1.94 -21.95 -1.95
N ASP A 88 -1.08 -22.60 -2.70
CA ASP A 88 -0.05 -23.46 -2.14
C ASP A 88 1.11 -22.66 -1.56
N VAL A 89 1.32 -22.83 -0.27
CA VAL A 89 2.47 -22.28 0.44
C VAL A 89 3.79 -22.79 -0.14
N GLU A 90 3.76 -23.95 -0.80
CA GLU A 90 4.91 -24.54 -1.46
C GLU A 90 5.47 -23.69 -2.63
N HIS A 91 4.63 -22.88 -3.27
CA HIS A 91 5.08 -22.00 -4.35
C HIS A 91 5.90 -20.80 -3.87
N GLU A 92 5.66 -20.31 -2.67
CA GLU A 92 6.48 -19.23 -2.09
C GLU A 92 7.87 -19.73 -1.67
N ALA A 93 7.97 -20.99 -1.26
CA ALA A 93 9.24 -21.61 -0.87
C ALA A 93 10.14 -21.91 -2.06
N GLU A 94 9.59 -22.13 -3.26
CA GLU A 94 10.36 -22.40 -4.48
C GLU A 94 10.97 -21.13 -5.10
N VAL A 95 10.41 -19.96 -4.84
CA VAL A 95 10.94 -18.69 -5.36
C VAL A 95 12.18 -18.22 -4.57
N LEU A 96 12.27 -18.57 -3.30
CA LEU A 96 13.39 -18.21 -2.42
C LEU A 96 14.74 -18.80 -2.84
N PRO A 97 14.84 -20.05 -3.34
CA PRO A 97 16.12 -20.61 -3.81
C PRO A 97 16.63 -20.01 -5.13
N LEU A 98 15.79 -19.33 -5.88
CA LEU A 98 16.17 -18.71 -7.15
C LEU A 98 16.80 -17.32 -6.96
N VAL A 99 16.69 -16.75 -5.75
CA VAL A 99 17.38 -15.53 -5.38
C VAL A 99 18.68 -15.94 -4.69
N ASP A 100 19.77 -15.99 -5.46
CA ASP A 100 21.09 -16.16 -4.89
C ASP A 100 21.46 -14.90 -4.10
N LEU A 101 21.35 -15.01 -2.77
CA LEU A 101 21.63 -13.93 -1.84
C LEU A 101 23.10 -13.46 -1.94
N GLU A 102 24.02 -14.35 -2.37
CA GLU A 102 25.41 -13.97 -2.64
C GLU A 102 25.50 -13.08 -3.89
N MET A 103 24.71 -13.37 -4.92
CA MET A 103 24.67 -12.58 -6.13
C MET A 103 24.00 -11.22 -5.89
N VAL A 104 22.98 -11.16 -5.05
CA VAL A 104 22.36 -9.89 -4.60
C VAL A 104 23.33 -9.09 -3.75
N GLY A 105 24.11 -9.74 -2.86
CA GLY A 105 25.13 -9.09 -2.05
C GLY A 105 26.32 -8.57 -2.86
N ARG A 106 26.68 -9.23 -3.96
CA ARG A 106 27.77 -8.80 -4.86
C ARG A 106 27.36 -7.73 -5.87
N ALA A 107 26.11 -7.80 -6.37
CA ALA A 107 25.58 -6.81 -7.29
C ALA A 107 25.21 -5.50 -6.60
N ALA A 108 24.89 -5.58 -5.33
CA ALA A 108 24.45 -4.45 -4.53
C ALA A 108 25.57 -3.91 -3.65
N GLY A 109 26.77 -3.71 -4.11
CA GLY A 109 27.71 -2.85 -3.34
C GLY A 109 27.00 -1.57 -2.85
N GLY A 110 25.66 -1.62 -2.69
CA GLY A 110 24.73 -0.56 -2.48
C GLY A 110 23.68 -0.86 -1.44
N THR A 111 22.84 0.08 -1.26
CA THR A 111 21.85 0.28 -0.24
C THR A 111 20.65 -0.70 -0.37
N LEU A 112 19.97 -0.98 0.72
CA LEU A 112 18.66 -1.67 0.79
C LEU A 112 17.64 -1.18 -0.25
N ARG A 113 17.82 0.01 -0.77
CA ARG A 113 16.99 0.62 -1.81
C ARG A 113 17.12 -0.12 -3.16
N ASP A 114 18.31 -0.58 -3.51
CA ASP A 114 18.56 -1.29 -4.76
C ASP A 114 17.98 -2.71 -4.73
N VAL A 115 17.99 -3.35 -3.56
CA VAL A 115 17.36 -4.65 -3.35
C VAL A 115 15.83 -4.55 -3.51
N ARG A 116 15.24 -3.47 -3.03
CA ARG A 116 13.79 -3.24 -3.12
C ARG A 116 13.35 -3.02 -4.57
N VAL A 117 14.11 -2.26 -5.34
CA VAL A 117 13.87 -2.04 -6.77
C VAL A 117 14.04 -3.34 -7.57
N PHE A 118 15.03 -4.15 -7.23
CA PHE A 118 15.27 -5.44 -7.86
C PHE A 118 14.12 -6.42 -7.58
N LEU A 119 13.66 -6.51 -6.34
CA LEU A 119 12.53 -7.35 -5.94
C LEU A 119 11.22 -6.91 -6.61
N ASP A 120 10.99 -5.61 -6.69
CA ASP A 120 9.81 -5.05 -7.37
C ASP A 120 9.83 -5.34 -8.87
N THR A 121 11.00 -5.25 -9.50
CA THR A 121 11.18 -5.58 -10.91
C THR A 121 11.04 -7.09 -11.18
N ALA A 122 11.54 -7.92 -10.28
CA ALA A 122 11.41 -9.38 -10.38
C ALA A 122 9.94 -9.82 -10.21
N VAL A 123 9.22 -9.22 -9.27
CA VAL A 123 7.79 -9.48 -9.05
C VAL A 123 6.95 -9.04 -10.26
N ARG A 124 7.28 -7.95 -10.91
CA ARG A 124 6.60 -7.50 -12.13
C ARG A 124 6.82 -8.44 -13.33
N ARG A 125 7.94 -9.13 -13.38
CA ARG A 125 8.22 -10.11 -14.45
C ARG A 125 7.48 -11.44 -14.29
N ILE A 126 7.03 -11.76 -13.08
CA ILE A 126 6.34 -13.03 -12.76
C ILE A 126 4.81 -12.91 -12.92
N ARG A 127 4.27 -11.69 -13.05
CA ARG A 127 2.86 -11.51 -13.37
C ARG A 127 2.62 -11.73 -14.86
N PRO A 128 1.77 -12.71 -15.22
CA PRO A 128 1.32 -12.86 -16.60
C PRO A 128 0.52 -11.66 -17.08
#